data_22144797625139d5c07087a57cac8c3d
#
_entry.id   22144797625139d5c07087a57cac8c3d
#
_cell.length_a   1.000
_cell.length_b   1.000
_cell.length_c   1.000
_cell.angle_alpha   90.00
_cell.angle_beta   90.00
_cell.angle_gamma   90.00
#
_symmetry.space_group_name_H-M   'P 1'
#
loop_
_entity.id
_entity.type
_entity.pdbx_description
1 polymer ?
#
loop_
_entity_poly.entity_id
_entity_poly.type
_entity_poly.pdbx_seq_one_letter_code
_entity_poly.pdbx_strand_id
1 'polypeptide(L)'
;MLFRSTGSGHLLRLAFTGSGVDQPILSETIRRFELDFNILHGQIDEIQGQAFGSLAVLAAGKPANVAEAIAYLREQGVVVEEMSHVE
;
A
#
# COMPACT_ATOMS: atom_id res chain seq x y z
N MET A 1 -5.35 -10.14 -21.19
CA MET A 1 -5.38 -9.74 -21.03
C MET A 1 -5.21 -8.99 -20.80
N LEU A 2 -5.22 -8.91 -20.76
CA LEU A 2 -4.97 -8.21 -20.58
C LEU A 2 -5.16 -7.43 -19.86
N PHE A 3 -4.73 -7.17 -19.34
CA PHE A 3 -4.81 -6.41 -18.67
C PHE A 3 -4.81 -5.31 -18.99
N ARG A 4 -5.11 -4.70 -19.03
CA ARG A 4 -5.13 -3.68 -19.30
C ARG A 4 -5.17 -2.82 -18.75
N SER A 5 -4.86 -2.79 -18.72
CA SER A 5 -4.71 -1.94 -18.14
C SER A 5 -5.32 -0.85 -18.15
N THR A 6 -5.94 -0.70 -17.91
CA THR A 6 -6.39 0.53 -17.86
C THR A 6 -5.51 1.46 -17.25
N GLY A 7 -4.29 1.16 -17.24
CA GLY A 7 -3.25 2.05 -17.03
C GLY A 7 -3.21 2.85 -15.80
N SER A 8 -3.93 2.54 -14.81
CA SER A 8 -3.91 3.43 -13.70
C SER A 8 -3.38 2.81 -12.45
N GLY A 9 -2.48 1.88 -12.59
CA GLY A 9 -1.85 1.28 -11.43
C GLY A 9 -0.71 2.13 -10.92
N HIS A 10 -0.60 2.21 -9.61
CA HIS A 10 0.50 2.89 -8.95
C HIS A 10 1.27 1.88 -8.14
N LEU A 11 2.55 1.76 -8.39
CA LEU A 11 3.40 0.83 -7.66
C LEU A 11 3.90 1.51 -6.41
N LEU A 12 3.54 0.95 -5.27
CA LEU A 12 3.86 1.54 -3.98
C LEU A 12 4.64 0.55 -3.13
N ARG A 13 5.56 1.05 -2.37
CA ARG A 13 6.20 0.28 -1.31
C ARG A 13 5.69 0.81 0.02
N LEU A 14 5.17 -0.07 0.83
CA LEU A 14 4.63 0.29 2.14
C LEU A 14 5.49 -0.37 3.20
N ALA A 15 5.87 0.39 4.21
CA ALA A 15 6.65 -0.16 5.31
C ALA A 15 5.94 0.16 6.62
N PHE A 16 5.81 -0.85 7.44
CA PHE A 16 5.13 -0.79 8.71
C PHE A 16 6.11 -1.13 9.81
N THR A 17 5.98 -0.47 10.96
CA THR A 17 6.79 -0.82 12.11
C THR A 17 5.90 -0.87 13.33
N GLY A 18 6.26 -1.77 14.26
CA GLY A 18 5.59 -1.83 15.55
C GLY A 18 4.12 -2.14 15.41
N SER A 19 3.29 -1.34 16.02
CA SER A 19 1.88 -1.61 16.10
C SER A 19 1.17 -1.54 14.76
N GLY A 20 1.77 -0.89 13.77
CA GLY A 20 1.16 -0.83 12.45
C GLY A 20 1.00 -2.18 11.79
N VAL A 21 1.86 -3.14 12.15
CA VAL A 21 1.79 -4.47 11.57
C VAL A 21 0.55 -5.21 12.03
N ASP A 22 0.05 -4.91 13.21
CA ASP A 22 -1.06 -5.62 13.80
C ASP A 22 -2.42 -5.05 13.47
N GLN A 23 -2.47 -3.93 12.77
CA GLN A 23 -3.73 -3.25 12.52
C GLN A 23 -4.21 -3.52 11.11
N PRO A 24 -5.52 -3.61 10.92
CA PRO A 24 -6.06 -3.88 9.57
C PRO A 24 -6.06 -2.61 8.73
N ILE A 25 -4.92 -1.94 8.68
CA ILE A 25 -4.83 -0.64 8.03
C ILE A 25 -5.06 -0.72 6.53
N LEU A 26 -4.58 -1.80 5.91
CA LEU A 26 -4.75 -1.95 4.47
C LEU A 26 -6.21 -2.21 4.10
N SER A 27 -6.89 -3.06 4.88
CA SER A 27 -8.30 -3.32 4.63
C SER A 27 -9.12 -2.06 4.76
N GLU A 28 -8.83 -1.28 5.78
CA GLU A 28 -9.54 -0.03 5.98
C GLU A 28 -9.30 0.94 4.86
N THR A 29 -8.06 1.02 4.41
CA THR A 29 -7.71 1.92 3.33
C THR A 29 -8.44 1.54 2.04
N ILE A 30 -8.46 0.26 1.74
CA ILE A 30 -9.11 -0.22 0.53
C ILE A 30 -10.60 0.14 0.55
N ARG A 31 -11.27 -0.12 1.68
CA ARG A 31 -12.69 0.15 1.79
C ARG A 31 -12.99 1.64 1.78
N ARG A 32 -12.15 2.41 2.48
CA ARG A 32 -12.42 3.82 2.70
C ARG A 32 -12.26 4.63 1.42
N PHE A 33 -11.30 4.26 0.60
CA PHE A 33 -10.98 5.03 -0.61
C PHE A 33 -11.35 4.29 -1.89
N GLU A 34 -12.02 3.16 -1.76
CA GLU A 34 -12.51 2.40 -2.92
C GLU A 34 -11.39 2.05 -3.89
N LEU A 35 -10.36 1.44 -3.34
CA LEU A 35 -9.20 1.03 -4.11
C LEU A 35 -9.07 -0.48 -4.12
N ASP A 36 -8.28 -0.97 -5.06
CA ASP A 36 -7.81 -2.35 -5.05
C ASP A 36 -6.30 -2.33 -4.89
N PHE A 37 -5.83 -3.17 -4.00
CA PHE A 37 -4.39 -3.37 -3.83
C PHE A 37 -4.06 -4.78 -4.24
N ASN A 38 -3.15 -4.91 -5.20
CA ASN A 38 -2.63 -6.20 -5.58
C ASN A 38 -1.26 -6.33 -4.95
N ILE A 39 -1.13 -7.26 -4.01
CA ILE A 39 0.13 -7.43 -3.29
C ILE A 39 1.06 -8.24 -4.17
N LEU A 40 2.16 -7.62 -4.58
CA LEU A 40 3.13 -8.25 -5.45
C LEU A 40 4.20 -8.98 -4.65
N HIS A 41 4.51 -8.45 -3.48
CA HIS A 41 5.56 -9.01 -2.65
C HIS A 41 5.33 -8.53 -1.23
N GLY A 42 5.57 -9.38 -0.27
CA GLY A 42 5.41 -9.01 1.12
C GLY A 42 6.43 -9.73 1.96
N GLN A 43 6.87 -9.09 3.02
CA GLN A 43 7.87 -9.64 3.91
C GLN A 43 7.67 -9.06 5.29
N ILE A 44 7.82 -9.91 6.29
CA ILE A 44 7.77 -9.47 7.68
C ILE A 44 9.06 -9.93 8.34
N ASP A 45 9.77 -9.00 8.93
CA ASP A 45 11.00 -9.27 9.63
C ASP A 45 10.86 -8.87 11.08
N GLU A 46 11.67 -9.47 11.94
CA GLU A 46 11.72 -9.10 13.32
C GLU A 46 13.15 -8.70 13.66
N ILE A 47 13.30 -7.49 14.19
CA ILE A 47 14.60 -6.97 14.56
C ILE A 47 14.48 -6.47 15.98
N GLN A 48 15.27 -7.10 16.88
CA GLN A 48 15.31 -6.71 18.29
C GLN A 48 13.94 -6.71 18.93
N GLY A 49 13.14 -7.72 18.60
CA GLY A 49 11.83 -7.88 19.20
C GLY A 49 10.73 -7.06 18.60
N GLN A 50 11.02 -6.31 17.56
CA GLN A 50 10.00 -5.50 16.87
C GLN A 50 9.76 -6.04 15.48
N ALA A 51 8.50 -6.10 15.10
CA ALA A 51 8.12 -6.56 13.78
C ALA A 51 8.17 -5.41 12.79
N PHE A 52 8.70 -5.69 11.62
CA PHE A 52 8.74 -4.75 10.51
C PHE A 52 8.11 -5.44 9.31
N GLY A 53 7.14 -4.79 8.70
CA GLY A 53 6.50 -5.32 7.51
C GLY A 53 6.80 -4.45 6.32
N SER A 54 6.95 -5.08 5.18
CA SER A 54 7.22 -4.37 3.94
C SER A 54 6.39 -5.02 2.85
N LEU A 55 5.68 -4.21 2.09
CA LEU A 55 4.84 -4.70 1.00
C LEU A 55 5.11 -3.90 -0.25
N ALA A 56 5.13 -4.58 -1.38
CA ALA A 56 5.06 -3.92 -2.67
C ALA A 56 3.68 -4.20 -3.21
N VAL A 57 2.92 -3.15 -3.47
CA VAL A 57 1.55 -3.30 -3.92
C VAL A 57 1.32 -2.47 -5.17
N LEU A 58 0.43 -2.95 -6.01
CA LEU A 58 -0.05 -2.19 -7.14
C LEU A 58 -1.44 -1.68 -6.76
N ALA A 59 -1.54 -0.38 -6.61
CA ALA A 59 -2.79 0.26 -6.21
C ALA A 59 -3.55 0.69 -7.44
N ALA A 60 -4.80 0.29 -7.53
CA ALA A 60 -5.64 0.62 -8.68
C ALA A 60 -6.88 1.33 -8.19
N GLY A 61 -7.27 2.36 -8.92
CA GLY A 61 -8.44 3.15 -8.59
C GLY A 61 -8.29 4.53 -9.18
N LYS A 62 -9.18 5.42 -8.80
CA LYS A 62 -9.11 6.78 -9.28
C LYS A 62 -7.87 7.45 -8.72
N PRO A 63 -7.15 8.22 -9.55
CA PRO A 63 -5.90 8.85 -9.05
C PRO A 63 -6.12 9.71 -7.82
N ALA A 64 -7.23 10.42 -7.73
CA ALA A 64 -7.50 11.23 -6.54
C ALA A 64 -7.66 10.36 -5.30
N ASN A 65 -8.31 9.20 -5.45
CA ASN A 65 -8.48 8.29 -4.34
C ASN A 65 -7.15 7.70 -3.89
N VAL A 66 -6.29 7.37 -4.86
CA VAL A 66 -4.96 6.86 -4.54
C VAL A 66 -4.17 7.90 -3.75
N ALA A 67 -4.22 9.15 -4.19
CA ALA A 67 -3.49 10.22 -3.51
C ALA A 67 -3.97 10.39 -2.07
N GLU A 68 -5.29 10.34 -1.86
CA GLU A 68 -5.85 10.47 -0.52
C GLU A 68 -5.48 9.29 0.35
N ALA A 69 -5.47 8.10 -0.24
CA ALA A 69 -5.10 6.91 0.50
C ALA A 69 -3.64 6.97 0.95
N ILE A 70 -2.77 7.46 0.08
CA ILE A 70 -1.36 7.61 0.45
C ILE A 70 -1.23 8.56 1.64
N ALA A 71 -1.93 9.69 1.59
CA ALA A 71 -1.89 10.64 2.69
C ALA A 71 -2.42 10.02 3.97
N TYR A 72 -3.50 9.26 3.88
CA TYR A 72 -4.07 8.59 5.03
C TYR A 72 -3.08 7.60 5.64
N LEU A 73 -2.46 6.79 4.79
CA LEU A 73 -1.49 5.80 5.27
C LEU A 73 -0.34 6.49 5.99
N ARG A 74 0.14 7.60 5.43
CA ARG A 74 1.25 8.32 6.05
C ARG A 74 0.83 8.90 7.40
N GLU A 75 -0.41 9.35 7.51
CA GLU A 75 -0.92 9.83 8.79
C GLU A 75 -0.96 8.73 9.84
N GLN A 76 -1.18 7.50 9.41
CA GLN A 76 -1.23 6.36 10.32
C GLN A 76 0.15 5.81 10.64
N GLY A 77 1.20 6.45 10.15
CA GLY A 77 2.55 6.03 10.46
C GLY A 77 3.14 5.04 9.49
N VAL A 78 2.48 4.78 8.40
CA VAL A 78 3.01 3.89 7.36
C VAL A 78 3.91 4.70 6.46
N VAL A 79 5.10 4.17 6.18
CA VAL A 79 6.00 4.80 5.22
C VAL A 79 5.53 4.37 3.84
N VAL A 80 5.22 5.33 3.00
CA VAL A 80 4.74 5.05 1.64
C VAL A 80 5.69 5.67 0.66
N GLU A 81 6.18 4.84 -0.24
CA GLU A 81 7.10 5.26 -1.27
C GLU A 81 6.48 4.94 -2.62
N GLU A 82 6.31 5.94 -3.46
CA GLU A 82 5.82 5.70 -4.81
C GLU A 82 6.98 5.30 -5.67
N MET A 83 6.88 4.09 -6.25
CA MET A 83 8.02 3.55 -6.97
C MET A 83 8.01 3.97 -8.43
N SER A 84 6.87 3.77 -9.09
CA SER A 84 6.76 4.18 -10.47
C SER A 84 5.32 4.03 -10.92
N HIS A 85 5.03 4.65 -12.05
CA HIS A 85 3.74 4.48 -12.70
C HIS A 85 3.81 3.29 -13.62
N VAL A 86 2.80 2.45 -13.55
CA VAL A 86 2.65 1.34 -14.46
C VAL A 86 1.51 1.69 -15.38
N GLU A 87 1.78 1.74 -16.64
CA GLU A 87 0.77 2.09 -17.62
C GLU A 87 0.26 0.90 -18.36
#